data_7fb6176aef3d17fdfd767b4fe28db7f7
#
_entry.id   7fb6176aef3d17fdfd767b4fe28db7f7
#
_cell.length_a   1.000
_cell.length_b   1.000
_cell.length_c   1.000
_cell.angle_alpha   90.00
_cell.angle_beta   90.00
_cell.angle_gamma   90.00
#
_symmetry.space_group_name_H-M   'P 1'
#
loop_
_entity.id
_entity.type
_entity.pdbx_description
1 polymer ?
#
loop_
_entity_poly.entity_id
_entity_poly.type
_entity_poly.pdbx_seq_one_letter_code
_entity_poly.pdbx_strand_id
1 'polypeptide(L)'
;DVRERISERKRWSKVHDSVDAFSLRLRLKPWKRTERVVVFRKRISGKPARDFQLELFQPDDGFYEYSMVVTNKTDSEATIWHFMAGRGAHEKTLGELKQHFAFASVVTNDWDANSTWQLLSALTHNLVRDFQLKAGLAKPRRNSRKRTYRYSFRSMRTLRFLLIHIPGRIARPQGRSELRIAAAPKTRRRIEGVIDAIAA
;
A
#
# COMPACT_ATOMS: atom_id res chain seq x y z
N ASP A 1 -17.45 -13.02 26.81
CA ASP A 1 -17.57 -12.57 25.42
C ASP A 1 -16.76 -11.29 25.22
N VAL A 2 -16.24 -11.06 24.00
CA VAL A 2 -15.49 -9.82 23.70
C VAL A 2 -16.40 -8.59 23.75
N ARG A 3 -17.64 -8.73 23.32
CA ARG A 3 -18.66 -7.65 23.34
C ARG A 3 -18.92 -7.17 24.78
N GLU A 4 -19.10 -8.10 25.68
CA GLU A 4 -19.29 -7.82 27.11
C GLU A 4 -18.08 -7.08 27.69
N ARG A 5 -16.85 -7.52 27.35
CA ARG A 5 -15.62 -6.83 27.74
C ARG A 5 -15.46 -5.42 27.16
N ILE A 6 -16.04 -5.18 25.98
CA ILE A 6 -16.06 -3.86 25.34
C ILE A 6 -17.06 -2.95 26.06
N SER A 7 -18.27 -3.45 26.37
CA SER A 7 -19.33 -2.65 27.04
C SER A 7 -18.95 -2.28 28.47
N GLU A 8 -18.28 -3.17 29.20
CA GLU A 8 -17.82 -2.93 30.56
C GLU A 8 -16.56 -2.03 30.62
N ARG A 9 -15.89 -1.78 29.50
CA ARG A 9 -14.59 -1.12 29.52
C ARG A 9 -14.70 0.40 29.70
N LYS A 10 -14.29 0.87 30.87
CA LYS A 10 -14.29 2.32 31.21
C LYS A 10 -13.04 3.06 30.75
N ARG A 11 -11.86 2.38 30.72
CA ARG A 11 -10.57 3.03 30.37
C ARG A 11 -10.06 2.55 29.02
N TRP A 12 -9.86 3.50 28.11
CA TRP A 12 -9.30 3.31 26.79
C TRP A 12 -8.02 4.11 26.63
N SER A 13 -6.99 3.55 26.03
CA SER A 13 -5.73 4.23 25.72
C SER A 13 -5.87 4.94 24.38
N LYS A 14 -5.55 6.22 24.33
CA LYS A 14 -5.56 6.98 23.08
C LYS A 14 -4.42 6.53 22.17
N VAL A 15 -4.76 6.13 20.95
CA VAL A 15 -3.82 5.66 19.92
C VAL A 15 -3.61 6.71 18.83
N HIS A 16 -4.70 7.37 18.43
CA HIS A 16 -4.73 8.43 17.42
C HIS A 16 -5.82 9.43 17.78
N ASP A 17 -5.94 10.56 17.06
CA ASP A 17 -6.91 11.61 17.39
C ASP A 17 -8.35 11.13 17.44
N SER A 18 -8.70 10.13 16.62
CA SER A 18 -10.03 9.53 16.56
C SER A 18 -10.07 8.05 16.94
N VAL A 19 -8.98 7.49 17.49
CA VAL A 19 -8.86 6.05 17.73
C VAL A 19 -8.35 5.80 19.14
N ASP A 20 -9.12 5.02 19.89
CA ASP A 20 -8.73 4.49 21.20
C ASP A 20 -8.58 2.98 21.11
N ALA A 21 -7.82 2.39 22.03
CA ALA A 21 -7.61 0.96 22.12
C ALA A 21 -7.47 0.44 23.53
N PHE A 22 -7.65 -0.85 23.71
CA PHE A 22 -7.20 -1.60 24.86
C PHE A 22 -6.79 -3.02 24.49
N SER A 23 -5.97 -3.63 25.31
CA SER A 23 -5.56 -5.03 25.17
C SER A 23 -6.24 -5.91 26.21
N LEU A 24 -6.54 -7.14 25.80
CA LEU A 24 -6.96 -8.21 26.70
C LEU A 24 -6.35 -9.54 26.25
N ARG A 25 -6.34 -10.51 27.15
CA ARG A 25 -5.96 -11.88 26.83
C ARG A 25 -7.20 -12.75 26.80
N LEU A 26 -7.39 -13.47 25.68
CA LEU A 26 -8.53 -14.35 25.46
C LEU A 26 -8.07 -15.75 25.08
N ARG A 27 -8.80 -16.73 25.63
CA ARG A 27 -8.75 -18.10 25.16
C ARG A 27 -10.06 -18.40 24.46
N LEU A 28 -10.08 -18.37 23.16
CA LEU A 28 -11.25 -18.78 22.36
C LEU A 28 -11.37 -20.31 22.40
N LYS A 29 -12.61 -20.84 22.42
CA LYS A 29 -12.87 -22.27 22.48
C LYS A 29 -12.09 -23.11 21.45
N PRO A 30 -11.97 -22.69 20.16
CA PRO A 30 -11.20 -23.44 19.17
C PRO A 30 -9.68 -23.30 19.33
N TRP A 31 -9.20 -22.35 20.16
CA TRP A 31 -7.77 -22.11 20.34
C TRP A 31 -7.27 -22.83 21.58
N LYS A 32 -6.23 -23.65 21.43
CA LYS A 32 -5.60 -24.36 22.54
C LYS A 32 -4.79 -23.46 23.47
N ARG A 33 -4.60 -22.17 23.11
CA ARG A 33 -3.77 -21.20 23.80
C ARG A 33 -4.48 -19.87 24.03
N THR A 34 -3.97 -19.10 24.99
CA THR A 34 -4.44 -17.74 25.28
C THR A 34 -3.66 -16.74 24.41
N GLU A 35 -4.38 -15.94 23.63
CA GLU A 35 -3.79 -14.93 22.75
C GLU A 35 -4.09 -13.51 23.25
N ARG A 36 -3.19 -12.61 22.90
CA ARG A 36 -3.43 -11.18 23.08
C ARG A 36 -4.35 -10.66 21.99
N VAL A 37 -5.42 -10.00 22.38
CA VAL A 37 -6.36 -9.32 21.51
C VAL A 37 -6.28 -7.83 21.79
N VAL A 38 -6.05 -7.03 20.76
CA VAL A 38 -6.11 -5.57 20.85
C VAL A 38 -7.41 -5.13 20.18
N VAL A 39 -8.24 -4.44 20.93
CA VAL A 39 -9.50 -3.89 20.46
C VAL A 39 -9.30 -2.40 20.20
N PHE A 40 -9.67 -1.96 19.02
CA PHE A 40 -9.66 -0.56 18.62
C PHE A 40 -11.09 -0.08 18.45
N ARG A 41 -11.35 1.15 18.87
CA ARG A 41 -12.57 1.88 18.54
C ARG A 41 -12.21 3.18 17.83
N LYS A 42 -12.86 3.46 16.73
CA LYS A 42 -12.71 4.68 15.94
C LYS A 42 -13.99 5.48 15.96
N ARG A 43 -13.92 6.74 16.36
CA ARG A 43 -15.08 7.62 16.36
C ARG A 43 -15.56 7.89 14.94
N ILE A 44 -16.84 7.68 14.69
CA ILE A 44 -17.48 7.91 13.40
C ILE A 44 -17.93 9.38 13.36
N SER A 45 -17.41 10.13 12.38
CA SER A 45 -17.87 11.48 12.08
C SER A 45 -18.84 11.40 10.90
N GLY A 46 -20.15 11.37 11.16
CA GLY A 46 -21.19 11.35 10.13
C GLY A 46 -22.21 10.22 10.30
N LYS A 47 -23.35 10.32 9.61
CA LYS A 47 -24.36 9.25 9.56
C LYS A 47 -23.73 8.02 8.88
N PRO A 48 -23.89 6.80 9.43
CA PRO A 48 -23.39 5.59 8.78
C PRO A 48 -24.04 5.47 7.38
N ALA A 49 -23.22 5.18 6.37
CA ALA A 49 -23.73 4.87 5.04
C ALA A 49 -24.62 3.61 5.14
N ARG A 50 -25.80 3.65 4.54
CA ARG A 50 -26.85 2.62 4.64
C ARG A 50 -26.44 1.20 4.16
N ASP A 51 -25.31 1.05 3.47
CA ASP A 51 -24.94 -0.19 2.76
C ASP A 51 -23.69 -0.89 3.32
N PHE A 52 -23.30 -0.63 4.56
CA PHE A 52 -22.14 -1.34 5.14
C PHE A 52 -22.64 -2.50 6.00
N GLN A 53 -22.34 -3.73 5.55
CA GLN A 53 -22.50 -4.99 6.31
C GLN A 53 -21.60 -5.04 7.57
N LEU A 54 -21.73 -4.09 8.47
CA LEU A 54 -20.98 -4.01 9.73
C LEU A 54 -21.81 -4.40 10.94
N GLU A 55 -23.00 -4.99 10.73
CA GLU A 55 -23.90 -5.40 11.81
C GLU A 55 -23.35 -6.51 12.73
N LEU A 56 -22.26 -7.17 12.36
CA LEU A 56 -21.69 -8.26 13.16
C LEU A 56 -20.97 -7.81 14.44
N PHE A 57 -20.60 -6.52 14.58
CA PHE A 57 -19.74 -6.04 15.67
C PHE A 57 -20.08 -4.64 16.21
N GLN A 58 -21.28 -4.13 16.03
CA GLN A 58 -21.66 -2.88 16.67
C GLN A 58 -22.21 -3.18 18.09
N PRO A 59 -21.50 -2.80 19.16
CA PRO A 59 -22.20 -2.45 20.39
C PRO A 59 -23.12 -1.26 20.07
N ASP A 60 -24.33 -1.26 20.56
CA ASP A 60 -25.44 -0.36 20.21
C ASP A 60 -25.24 1.16 20.51
N ASP A 61 -24.01 1.64 20.54
CA ASP A 61 -23.73 3.05 20.83
C ASP A 61 -23.73 3.97 19.62
N GLY A 62 -23.73 3.42 18.40
CA GLY A 62 -23.82 4.17 17.12
C GLY A 62 -22.71 5.19 16.83
N PHE A 63 -21.76 5.39 17.77
CA PHE A 63 -20.74 6.43 17.70
C PHE A 63 -19.36 5.93 17.32
N TYR A 64 -19.12 4.60 17.41
CA TYR A 64 -17.81 4.01 17.20
C TYR A 64 -17.85 2.82 16.26
N GLU A 65 -16.85 2.75 15.38
CA GLU A 65 -16.50 1.57 14.60
C GLU A 65 -15.47 0.77 15.40
N TYR A 66 -15.73 -0.53 15.61
CA TYR A 66 -14.84 -1.41 16.37
C TYR A 66 -14.07 -2.35 15.43
N SER A 67 -12.79 -2.54 15.72
CA SER A 67 -11.95 -3.53 15.05
C SER A 67 -11.08 -4.26 16.07
N MET A 68 -10.72 -5.50 15.74
CA MET A 68 -9.91 -6.34 16.63
C MET A 68 -8.73 -6.92 15.90
N VAL A 69 -7.60 -7.00 16.59
CA VAL A 69 -6.37 -7.62 16.10
C VAL A 69 -5.87 -8.63 17.11
N VAL A 70 -5.74 -9.87 16.69
CA VAL A 70 -5.07 -10.91 17.47
C VAL A 70 -3.58 -10.89 17.13
N THR A 71 -2.73 -10.89 18.15
CA THR A 71 -1.29 -10.74 17.93
C THR A 71 -0.48 -11.44 19.04
N ASN A 72 0.67 -11.96 18.64
CA ASN A 72 1.70 -12.45 19.56
C ASN A 72 2.73 -11.35 19.93
N LYS A 73 2.62 -10.15 19.33
CA LYS A 73 3.51 -9.01 19.61
C LYS A 73 3.22 -8.42 20.98
N THR A 74 4.28 -7.98 21.65
CA THR A 74 4.23 -7.31 22.97
C THR A 74 4.20 -5.80 22.88
N ASP A 75 4.30 -5.25 21.67
CA ASP A 75 4.30 -3.80 21.39
C ASP A 75 3.04 -3.09 21.95
N SER A 76 3.13 -1.76 22.08
CA SER A 76 1.99 -0.93 22.49
C SER A 76 0.85 -1.00 21.47
N GLU A 77 -0.39 -0.70 21.91
CA GLU A 77 -1.57 -0.65 21.03
C GLU A 77 -1.37 0.33 19.88
N ALA A 78 -0.69 1.45 20.13
CA ALA A 78 -0.36 2.43 19.12
C ALA A 78 0.58 1.87 18.04
N THR A 79 1.60 1.10 18.42
CA THR A 79 2.53 0.44 17.49
C THR A 79 1.78 -0.60 16.65
N ILE A 80 0.91 -1.39 17.26
CA ILE A 80 0.10 -2.40 16.56
C ILE A 80 -0.86 -1.73 15.57
N TRP A 81 -1.50 -0.61 15.96
CA TRP A 81 -2.33 0.17 15.05
C TRP A 81 -1.56 0.63 13.80
N HIS A 82 -0.38 1.22 13.99
CA HIS A 82 0.45 1.67 12.89
C HIS A 82 0.94 0.52 12.00
N PHE A 83 1.28 -0.61 12.60
CA PHE A 83 1.64 -1.81 11.87
C PHE A 83 0.50 -2.31 10.99
N MET A 84 -0.72 -2.39 11.53
CA MET A 84 -1.91 -2.81 10.79
C MET A 84 -2.32 -1.79 9.71
N ALA A 85 -2.20 -0.49 9.99
CA ALA A 85 -2.44 0.56 8.99
C ALA A 85 -1.46 0.48 7.79
N GLY A 86 -0.27 -0.10 7.98
CA GLY A 86 0.70 -0.38 6.92
C GLY A 86 0.28 -1.53 5.97
N ARG A 87 -0.62 -2.41 6.39
CA ARG A 87 -1.08 -3.55 5.59
C ARG A 87 -1.69 -3.13 4.24
N GLY A 88 -2.46 -2.05 4.21
CA GLY A 88 -3.02 -1.52 2.96
C GLY A 88 -1.98 -1.10 1.91
N ALA A 89 -0.71 -0.90 2.30
CA ALA A 89 0.38 -0.65 1.35
C ALA A 89 0.75 -1.92 0.57
N HIS A 90 0.73 -3.08 1.21
CA HIS A 90 0.93 -4.38 0.56
C HIS A 90 -0.18 -4.69 -0.45
N GLU A 91 -1.43 -4.45 -0.08
CA GLU A 91 -2.57 -4.66 -0.97
C GLU A 91 -2.48 -3.78 -2.23
N LYS A 92 -2.07 -2.51 -2.07
CA LYS A 92 -1.82 -1.61 -3.21
C LYS A 92 -0.67 -2.09 -4.10
N THR A 93 0.41 -2.58 -3.52
CA THR A 93 1.56 -3.13 -4.26
C THR A 93 1.16 -4.39 -5.03
N LEU A 94 0.44 -5.32 -4.40
CA LEU A 94 -0.08 -6.51 -5.06
C LEU A 94 -1.09 -6.16 -6.17
N GLY A 95 -1.94 -5.16 -5.94
CA GLY A 95 -2.85 -4.64 -6.95
C GLY A 95 -2.09 -4.10 -8.17
N GLU A 96 -1.02 -3.33 -7.96
CA GLU A 96 -0.18 -2.81 -9.04
C GLU A 96 0.54 -3.93 -9.79
N LEU A 97 1.09 -4.92 -9.10
CA LEU A 97 1.73 -6.09 -9.69
C LEU A 97 0.76 -6.86 -10.59
N LYS A 98 -0.47 -7.11 -10.12
CA LYS A 98 -1.51 -7.81 -10.88
C LYS A 98 -1.97 -7.02 -12.10
N GLN A 99 -2.18 -5.71 -11.97
CA GLN A 99 -2.74 -4.87 -13.03
C GLN A 99 -1.73 -4.45 -14.10
N HIS A 100 -0.45 -4.30 -13.73
CA HIS A 100 0.54 -3.66 -14.61
C HIS A 100 1.76 -4.51 -14.93
N PHE A 101 2.00 -5.59 -14.20
CA PHE A 101 3.16 -6.45 -14.36
C PHE A 101 2.79 -7.92 -14.65
N ALA A 102 1.54 -8.18 -14.97
CA ALA A 102 1.02 -9.52 -15.28
C ALA A 102 1.31 -10.60 -14.22
N PHE A 103 1.44 -10.19 -12.94
CA PHE A 103 1.80 -11.07 -11.83
C PHE A 103 0.78 -12.20 -11.60
N ALA A 104 -0.50 -11.95 -11.90
CA ALA A 104 -1.57 -12.94 -11.75
C ALA A 104 -1.84 -13.74 -13.03
N SER A 105 -1.07 -13.52 -14.10
CA SER A 105 -1.27 -14.23 -15.36
C SER A 105 -0.66 -15.62 -15.30
N VAL A 106 -1.46 -16.62 -15.70
CA VAL A 106 -1.00 -17.98 -15.92
C VAL A 106 -0.65 -18.09 -17.40
N VAL A 107 0.64 -18.11 -17.73
CA VAL A 107 1.15 -18.03 -19.11
C VAL A 107 1.43 -19.40 -19.72
N THR A 108 1.54 -20.42 -18.88
CA THR A 108 1.84 -21.81 -19.30
C THR A 108 1.04 -22.81 -18.47
N ASN A 109 1.07 -24.08 -18.87
CA ASN A 109 0.50 -25.21 -18.10
C ASN A 109 1.52 -25.78 -17.09
N ASP A 110 2.72 -25.21 -17.04
CA ASP A 110 3.80 -25.65 -16.16
C ASP A 110 3.85 -24.78 -14.89
N TRP A 111 3.92 -25.44 -13.72
CA TRP A 111 3.92 -24.74 -12.43
C TRP A 111 5.20 -23.95 -12.19
N ASP A 112 6.36 -24.53 -12.52
CA ASP A 112 7.66 -23.88 -12.26
C ASP A 112 7.86 -22.70 -13.21
N ALA A 113 7.41 -22.82 -14.45
CA ALA A 113 7.42 -21.71 -15.40
C ALA A 113 6.52 -20.56 -14.94
N ASN A 114 5.32 -20.84 -14.42
CA ASN A 114 4.44 -19.81 -13.88
C ASN A 114 5.02 -19.16 -12.60
N SER A 115 5.66 -19.96 -11.74
CA SER A 115 6.34 -19.43 -10.54
C SER A 115 7.50 -18.51 -10.94
N THR A 116 8.30 -18.89 -11.93
CA THR A 116 9.36 -18.07 -12.50
C THR A 116 8.82 -16.78 -13.09
N TRP A 117 7.71 -16.85 -13.83
CA TRP A 117 7.03 -15.67 -14.35
C TRP A 117 6.63 -14.68 -13.25
N GLN A 118 6.08 -15.16 -12.14
CA GLN A 118 5.72 -14.33 -11.00
C GLN A 118 6.94 -13.66 -10.35
N LEU A 119 8.04 -14.40 -10.20
CA LEU A 119 9.30 -13.85 -9.68
C LEU A 119 9.87 -12.76 -10.59
N LEU A 120 9.86 -12.97 -11.91
CA LEU A 120 10.30 -11.98 -12.89
C LEU A 120 9.40 -10.72 -12.87
N SER A 121 8.10 -10.90 -12.71
CA SER A 121 7.15 -9.79 -12.56
C SER A 121 7.45 -8.96 -11.30
N ALA A 122 7.74 -9.60 -10.18
CA ALA A 122 8.13 -8.94 -8.94
C ALA A 122 9.49 -8.23 -9.06
N LEU A 123 10.47 -8.86 -9.71
CA LEU A 123 11.77 -8.27 -10.01
C LEU A 123 11.61 -7.01 -10.88
N THR A 124 10.82 -7.11 -11.95
CA THR A 124 10.56 -5.97 -12.86
C THR A 124 9.91 -4.81 -12.11
N HIS A 125 8.95 -5.08 -11.21
CA HIS A 125 8.37 -4.05 -10.35
C HIS A 125 9.43 -3.37 -9.48
N ASN A 126 10.35 -4.12 -8.88
CA ASN A 126 11.43 -3.58 -8.06
C ASN A 126 12.41 -2.73 -8.89
N LEU A 127 12.76 -3.18 -10.10
CA LEU A 127 13.58 -2.40 -11.03
C LEU A 127 12.91 -1.07 -11.42
N VAL A 128 11.59 -1.06 -11.63
CA VAL A 128 10.84 0.17 -11.89
C VAL A 128 10.84 1.11 -10.68
N ARG A 129 10.86 0.57 -9.44
CA ARG A 129 10.99 1.37 -8.23
C ARG A 129 12.38 1.99 -8.09
N ASP A 130 13.42 1.20 -8.34
CA ASP A 130 14.81 1.66 -8.36
C ASP A 130 15.02 2.75 -9.44
N PHE A 131 14.51 2.50 -10.64
CA PHE A 131 14.50 3.50 -11.71
C PHE A 131 13.86 4.83 -11.26
N GLN A 132 12.70 4.78 -10.59
CA GLN A 132 12.06 6.00 -10.11
C GLN A 132 12.89 6.76 -9.06
N LEU A 133 13.63 6.05 -8.23
CA LEU A 133 14.55 6.66 -7.27
C LEU A 133 15.70 7.36 -8.00
N LYS A 134 16.39 6.66 -8.89
CA LYS A 134 17.53 7.17 -9.66
C LYS A 134 17.13 8.32 -10.57
N ALA A 135 16.00 8.23 -11.24
CA ALA A 135 15.47 9.27 -12.14
C ALA A 135 14.83 10.47 -11.40
N GLY A 136 14.89 10.56 -10.08
CA GLY A 136 14.28 11.66 -9.33
C GLY A 136 12.75 11.74 -9.43
N LEU A 137 12.08 10.68 -9.89
CA LEU A 137 10.64 10.62 -10.09
C LEU A 137 9.87 10.25 -8.83
N ALA A 138 10.52 9.61 -7.87
CA ALA A 138 9.97 9.32 -6.56
C ALA A 138 9.98 10.60 -5.72
N LYS A 139 8.82 10.96 -5.16
CA LYS A 139 8.71 12.15 -4.31
C LYS A 139 9.08 11.80 -2.87
N PRO A 140 10.04 12.49 -2.22
CA PRO A 140 10.27 12.32 -0.81
C PRO A 140 9.02 12.77 -0.04
N ARG A 141 8.61 11.98 0.94
CA ARG A 141 7.51 12.39 1.82
C ARG A 141 8.02 13.34 2.88
N ARG A 142 7.56 14.57 2.83
CA ARG A 142 7.76 15.54 3.89
C ARG A 142 7.11 15.04 5.17
N ASN A 143 7.96 14.85 6.18
CA ASN A 143 7.65 14.69 7.60
C ASN A 143 6.26 14.18 7.98
N SER A 144 6.20 12.87 8.19
CA SER A 144 5.32 12.40 9.24
C SER A 144 6.17 11.52 10.15
N ARG A 145 6.42 11.96 11.38
CA ARG A 145 7.03 11.17 12.45
C ARG A 145 6.37 9.81 12.68
N LYS A 146 5.25 9.56 11.99
CA LYS A 146 4.38 8.40 12.12
C LYS A 146 4.42 7.43 10.91
N ARG A 147 5.26 7.65 9.89
CA ARG A 147 5.26 6.80 8.68
C ARG A 147 6.62 6.25 8.34
N THR A 148 6.69 4.93 8.11
CA THR A 148 7.92 4.16 7.86
C THR A 148 8.51 4.29 6.46
N TYR A 149 7.77 4.80 5.48
CA TYR A 149 8.27 4.90 4.11
C TYR A 149 8.68 6.32 3.73
N ARG A 150 9.88 6.42 3.18
CA ARG A 150 10.55 7.69 2.86
C ARG A 150 10.05 8.31 1.55
N TYR A 151 9.57 7.51 0.59
CA TYR A 151 9.23 7.95 -0.75
C TYR A 151 7.80 7.59 -1.14
N SER A 152 7.21 8.41 -2.02
CA SER A 152 5.97 8.12 -2.73
C SER A 152 6.28 7.87 -4.19
N PHE A 153 5.99 6.67 -4.67
CA PHE A 153 6.21 6.25 -6.04
C PHE A 153 5.02 6.56 -6.94
N ARG A 154 5.27 6.79 -8.21
CA ARG A 154 4.24 6.90 -9.24
C ARG A 154 3.80 5.49 -9.65
N SER A 155 2.52 5.32 -10.01
CA SER A 155 2.03 4.06 -10.57
C SER A 155 2.63 3.81 -11.95
N MET A 156 2.71 2.54 -12.38
CA MET A 156 3.18 2.20 -13.73
C MET A 156 2.34 2.85 -14.83
N ARG A 157 1.03 2.99 -14.62
CA ARG A 157 0.14 3.72 -15.53
C ARG A 157 0.60 5.17 -15.71
N THR A 158 0.94 5.84 -14.62
CA THR A 158 1.43 7.22 -14.66
C THR A 158 2.79 7.32 -15.37
N LEU A 159 3.70 6.37 -15.11
CA LEU A 159 5.02 6.34 -15.77
C LEU A 159 4.91 6.14 -17.28
N ARG A 160 4.06 5.20 -17.72
CA ARG A 160 3.79 4.99 -19.14
C ARG A 160 3.32 6.27 -19.81
N PHE A 161 2.34 6.95 -19.22
CA PHE A 161 1.83 8.21 -19.74
C PHE A 161 2.90 9.31 -19.78
N LEU A 162 3.75 9.39 -18.78
CA LEU A 162 4.73 10.47 -18.65
C LEU A 162 5.98 10.29 -19.51
N LEU A 163 6.39 9.03 -19.78
CA LEU A 163 7.70 8.72 -20.37
C LEU A 163 7.61 7.85 -21.62
N ILE A 164 6.59 7.01 -21.77
CA ILE A 164 6.53 6.00 -22.85
C ILE A 164 5.48 6.36 -23.90
N HIS A 165 4.29 6.81 -23.50
CA HIS A 165 3.21 7.19 -24.42
C HIS A 165 3.46 8.58 -25.04
N ILE A 166 4.62 8.75 -25.68
CA ILE A 166 5.01 9.99 -26.34
C ILE A 166 5.22 9.65 -27.81
N PRO A 167 4.59 10.38 -28.74
CA PRO A 167 4.78 10.12 -30.16
C PRO A 167 6.24 10.38 -30.57
N GLY A 168 6.79 9.44 -31.30
CA GLY A 168 8.15 9.52 -31.79
C GLY A 168 8.32 8.75 -33.11
N ARG A 169 9.41 9.04 -33.83
CA ARG A 169 9.80 8.32 -35.03
C ARG A 169 11.27 7.95 -34.98
N ILE A 170 11.62 6.81 -35.53
CA ILE A 170 13.00 6.44 -35.79
C ILE A 170 13.41 7.10 -37.11
N ALA A 171 14.47 7.90 -37.09
CA ALA A 171 15.12 8.48 -38.26
C ALA A 171 16.51 7.88 -38.39
N ARG A 172 17.07 7.86 -39.62
CA ARG A 172 18.42 7.36 -39.86
C ARG A 172 19.23 8.39 -40.65
N PRO A 173 19.50 9.58 -40.08
CA PRO A 173 20.36 10.54 -40.72
C PRO A 173 21.78 9.98 -40.80
N GLN A 174 22.37 10.02 -41.98
CA GLN A 174 23.75 9.53 -42.22
C GLN A 174 23.99 8.07 -41.72
N GLY A 175 22.95 7.21 -41.82
CA GLY A 175 23.05 5.82 -41.40
C GLY A 175 22.95 5.54 -39.88
N ARG A 176 22.93 6.55 -39.04
CA ARG A 176 22.77 6.41 -37.58
C ARG A 176 21.31 6.42 -37.18
N SER A 177 20.93 5.47 -36.35
CA SER A 177 19.56 5.41 -35.82
C SER A 177 19.35 6.47 -34.74
N GLU A 178 18.40 7.37 -34.96
CA GLU A 178 17.98 8.41 -34.00
C GLU A 178 16.51 8.26 -33.67
N LEU A 179 16.17 8.33 -32.42
CA LEU A 179 14.78 8.43 -31.93
C LEU A 179 14.41 9.92 -31.82
N ARG A 180 13.56 10.42 -32.74
CA ARG A 180 13.03 11.78 -32.66
C ARG A 180 11.67 11.76 -31.97
N ILE A 181 11.57 12.45 -30.84
CA ILE A 181 10.36 12.51 -30.01
C ILE A 181 9.70 13.88 -30.20
N ALA A 182 8.41 13.87 -30.57
CA ALA A 182 7.60 15.08 -30.63
C ALA A 182 7.06 15.38 -29.21
N ALA A 183 7.70 16.29 -28.50
CA ALA A 183 7.35 16.61 -27.13
C ALA A 183 7.13 18.11 -26.91
N ALA A 184 6.05 18.47 -26.22
CA ALA A 184 5.85 19.82 -25.72
C ALA A 184 7.00 20.20 -24.76
N PRO A 185 7.33 21.50 -24.60
CA PRO A 185 8.49 21.95 -23.81
C PRO A 185 8.53 21.37 -22.38
N LYS A 186 7.38 21.21 -21.73
CA LYS A 186 7.26 20.61 -20.39
C LYS A 186 7.65 19.12 -20.38
N THR A 187 7.27 18.38 -21.41
CA THR A 187 7.59 16.95 -21.55
C THR A 187 9.06 16.77 -21.89
N ARG A 188 9.61 17.61 -22.78
CA ARG A 188 11.02 17.65 -23.13
C ARG A 188 11.90 17.84 -21.89
N ARG A 189 11.67 18.90 -21.09
CA ARG A 189 12.41 19.15 -19.83
C ARG A 189 12.34 17.99 -18.86
N ARG A 190 11.21 17.28 -18.82
CA ARG A 190 11.07 16.10 -17.95
C ARG A 190 11.94 14.95 -18.42
N ILE A 191 11.97 14.68 -19.73
CA ILE A 191 12.78 13.58 -20.30
C ILE A 191 14.26 13.90 -20.14
N GLU A 192 14.68 15.12 -20.46
CA GLU A 192 16.05 15.59 -20.26
C GLU A 192 16.47 15.44 -18.79
N GLY A 193 15.65 15.91 -17.85
CA GLY A 193 15.94 15.75 -16.41
C GLY A 193 16.01 14.29 -15.93
N VAL A 194 15.26 13.37 -16.53
CA VAL A 194 15.38 11.93 -16.25
C VAL A 194 16.68 11.37 -16.80
N ILE A 195 17.06 11.73 -18.02
CA ILE A 195 18.32 11.30 -18.67
C ILE A 195 19.52 11.78 -17.85
N ASP A 196 19.54 13.06 -17.50
CA ASP A 196 20.61 13.67 -16.70
C ASP A 196 20.75 13.00 -15.33
N ALA A 197 19.62 12.73 -14.66
CA ALA A 197 19.62 12.07 -13.35
C ALA A 197 20.09 10.61 -13.37
N ILE A 198 19.97 9.92 -14.52
CA ILE A 198 20.46 8.54 -14.69
C ILE A 198 21.92 8.52 -15.09
N ALA A 199 22.38 9.55 -15.81
CA ALA A 199 23.78 9.67 -16.28
C ALA A 199 24.73 10.14 -15.17
N ALA A 200 24.20 10.72 -14.09
CA ALA A 200 24.95 11.17 -12.91
C ALA A 200 25.26 10.05 -11.94
#